data_5d37cafb5032e08762242aa5ec61b97d
#
_entry.id   5d37cafb5032e08762242aa5ec61b97d
#
_cell.length_a   1.000
_cell.length_b   1.000
_cell.length_c   1.000
_cell.angle_alpha   90.00
_cell.angle_beta   90.00
_cell.angle_gamma   90.00
#
_symmetry.space_group_name_H-M   'P 1'
#
loop_
_entity.id
_entity.type
_entity.pdbx_description
1 polymer ?
#
loop_
_entity_poly.entity_id
_entity_poly.type
_entity_poly.pdbx_seq_one_letter_code
_entity_poly.pdbx_strand_id
1 'polypeptide(L)'
;MFGFAGAILAGTALLLLPFSAADGRSTGIVDALFTATSAVCVTGLTVLDTATHWSGFGLAVIMLLIQLGGLGIMIFASLVGLLIARRFSMRARMTAAVEARALSTRDVKGLVRGIVLMSLTIEAVVFAFLFPRFLFEYDYGIGEAAWHALFHSVSSFNNAGFALYSDNLIPFAADPFIVLPICGAVILGGLGFPVLLQLRKEFRKPLHWSMNTRIMLWGTVVLLVAGTVYITALEWSNDRTFGTYPPADRILMGFFHAVQTRTAGFNSVDIGQMHDETWLGMDVLMFIGGGPAGTAGGIKVTTFAVLFFIMWTELRGEAAVNIFGKRLSRAVHRQAITVVLVALGAVMTGIITLMIMTG
;
A
#
# COMPACT_ATOMS: atom_id res chain seq x y z
N MET A 1 4.46 -17.90 5.72
CA MET A 1 4.15 -17.52 7.11
C MET A 1 5.39 -17.57 8.02
N PHE A 2 6.16 -18.66 8.09
CA PHE A 2 7.36 -18.73 8.95
C PHE A 2 8.39 -17.63 8.70
N GLY A 3 8.58 -17.19 7.45
CA GLY A 3 9.52 -16.11 7.12
C GLY A 3 9.13 -14.75 7.73
N PHE A 4 7.84 -14.41 7.71
CA PHE A 4 7.35 -13.17 8.33
C PHE A 4 7.46 -13.22 9.86
N ALA A 5 7.05 -14.34 10.49
CA ALA A 5 7.24 -14.55 11.92
C ALA A 5 8.71 -14.45 12.34
N GLY A 6 9.60 -15.07 11.55
CA GLY A 6 11.05 -14.99 11.78
C GLY A 6 11.58 -13.55 11.66
N ALA A 7 11.12 -12.79 10.65
CA ALA A 7 11.51 -11.38 10.50
C ALA A 7 11.00 -10.50 11.65
N ILE A 8 9.76 -10.72 12.12
CA ILE A 8 9.19 -10.01 13.27
C ILE A 8 10.01 -10.32 14.54
N LEU A 9 10.30 -11.57 14.83
CA LEU A 9 11.07 -11.96 16.01
C LEU A 9 12.51 -11.41 15.96
N ALA A 10 13.18 -11.51 14.81
CA ALA A 10 14.52 -10.96 14.63
C ALA A 10 14.50 -9.41 14.75
N GLY A 11 13.53 -8.75 14.14
CA GLY A 11 13.33 -7.29 14.26
C GLY A 11 13.07 -6.87 15.69
N THR A 12 12.20 -7.58 16.42
CA THR A 12 11.94 -7.33 17.85
C THR A 12 13.23 -7.46 18.66
N ALA A 13 14.00 -8.52 18.46
CA ALA A 13 15.27 -8.73 19.18
C ALA A 13 16.28 -7.59 18.90
N LEU A 14 16.36 -7.10 17.65
CA LEU A 14 17.22 -5.97 17.30
C LEU A 14 16.72 -4.66 17.92
N LEU A 15 15.41 -4.40 17.90
CA LEU A 15 14.83 -3.16 18.45
C LEU A 15 14.85 -3.12 20.00
N LEU A 16 14.97 -4.26 20.67
CA LEU A 16 15.17 -4.35 22.12
C LEU A 16 16.58 -3.92 22.58
N LEU A 17 17.55 -3.87 21.66
CA LEU A 17 18.92 -3.53 22.04
C LEU A 17 19.02 -2.05 22.46
N PRO A 18 19.77 -1.73 23.52
CA PRO A 18 19.87 -0.36 24.04
C PRO A 18 20.30 0.68 23.01
N PHE A 19 21.17 0.28 22.06
CA PHE A 19 21.65 1.19 21.01
C PHE A 19 20.65 1.40 19.87
N SER A 20 19.49 0.70 19.89
CA SER A 20 18.38 0.94 18.95
C SER A 20 17.53 2.13 19.36
N ALA A 21 17.50 2.50 20.64
CA ALA A 21 16.83 3.69 21.14
C ALA A 21 17.78 4.89 21.21
N ALA A 22 17.23 6.09 21.01
CA ALA A 22 18.02 7.33 21.02
C ALA A 22 18.55 7.69 22.39
N ASP A 23 17.85 7.29 23.47
CA ASP A 23 18.24 7.51 24.85
C ASP A 23 19.23 6.44 25.39
N GLY A 24 19.59 5.45 24.58
CA GLY A 24 20.50 4.36 24.94
C GLY A 24 19.90 3.34 25.93
N ARG A 25 18.58 3.33 26.15
CA ARG A 25 17.89 2.39 27.02
C ARG A 25 17.19 1.31 26.21
N SER A 26 17.00 0.12 26.80
CA SER A 26 16.23 -0.93 26.15
C SER A 26 14.77 -0.52 26.05
N THR A 27 14.20 -0.62 24.85
CA THR A 27 12.76 -0.43 24.59
C THR A 27 11.96 -1.56 25.23
N GLY A 28 10.71 -1.33 25.64
CA GLY A 28 9.80 -2.36 26.13
C GLY A 28 9.54 -3.45 25.11
N ILE A 29 9.41 -4.72 25.57
CA ILE A 29 9.18 -5.87 24.69
C ILE A 29 7.92 -5.69 23.82
N VAL A 30 6.85 -5.14 24.40
CA VAL A 30 5.56 -4.93 23.70
C VAL A 30 5.73 -3.88 22.60
N ASP A 31 6.41 -2.77 22.91
CA ASP A 31 6.63 -1.67 21.97
C ASP A 31 7.55 -2.07 20.80
N ALA A 32 8.62 -2.82 21.12
CA ALA A 32 9.55 -3.36 20.13
C ALA A 32 8.84 -4.40 19.22
N LEU A 33 8.03 -5.29 19.81
CA LEU A 33 7.26 -6.28 19.06
C LEU A 33 6.19 -5.61 18.18
N PHE A 34 5.50 -4.61 18.70
CA PHE A 34 4.50 -3.85 17.96
C PHE A 34 5.16 -3.15 16.76
N THR A 35 6.25 -2.43 16.98
CA THR A 35 6.97 -1.71 15.93
C THR A 35 7.54 -2.67 14.88
N ALA A 36 8.16 -3.79 15.27
CA ALA A 36 8.65 -4.80 14.34
C ALA A 36 7.51 -5.43 13.53
N THR A 37 6.37 -5.71 14.17
CA THR A 37 5.19 -6.26 13.48
C THR A 37 4.61 -5.25 12.51
N SER A 38 4.45 -3.99 12.92
CA SER A 38 3.98 -2.90 12.08
C SER A 38 4.88 -2.68 10.86
N ALA A 39 6.20 -2.70 11.05
CA ALA A 39 7.18 -2.55 9.97
C ALA A 39 7.16 -3.73 8.98
N VAL A 40 7.17 -4.97 9.45
CA VAL A 40 7.14 -6.18 8.59
C VAL A 40 5.79 -6.36 7.90
N CYS A 41 4.68 -6.05 8.58
CA CYS A 41 3.35 -6.10 7.98
C CYS A 41 3.01 -4.86 7.16
N VAL A 42 3.92 -3.88 7.13
CA VAL A 42 3.78 -2.62 6.37
C VAL A 42 2.49 -1.90 6.77
N THR A 43 2.26 -1.78 8.09
CA THR A 43 1.01 -1.24 8.63
C THR A 43 1.10 0.25 8.93
N GLY A 44 2.29 0.73 9.39
CA GLY A 44 2.54 2.14 9.70
C GLY A 44 2.00 2.64 11.03
N LEU A 45 1.41 1.76 11.84
CA LEU A 45 0.99 2.12 13.18
C LEU A 45 2.20 2.18 14.12
N THR A 46 2.27 3.22 14.93
CA THR A 46 3.36 3.46 15.89
C THR A 46 2.80 3.71 17.29
N VAL A 47 3.39 3.08 18.29
CA VAL A 47 3.11 3.34 19.71
C VAL A 47 4.16 4.27 20.33
N LEU A 48 5.31 4.37 19.67
CA LEU A 48 6.42 5.26 20.02
C LEU A 48 6.69 6.17 18.83
N ASP A 49 7.03 7.42 19.09
CA ASP A 49 7.37 8.35 18.02
C ASP A 49 8.61 7.88 17.25
N THR A 50 8.43 7.64 15.96
CA THR A 50 9.49 7.10 15.10
C THR A 50 10.67 8.06 14.98
N ALA A 51 10.41 9.37 14.95
CA ALA A 51 11.44 10.39 14.76
C ALA A 51 12.36 10.58 15.98
N THR A 52 11.80 10.44 17.19
CA THR A 52 12.51 10.84 18.42
C THR A 52 12.93 9.66 19.28
N HIS A 53 12.21 8.52 19.24
CA HIS A 53 12.51 7.37 20.09
C HIS A 53 13.66 6.51 19.55
N TRP A 54 13.76 6.32 18.23
CA TRP A 54 14.74 5.40 17.64
C TRP A 54 16.05 6.10 17.27
N SER A 55 17.15 5.45 17.56
CA SER A 55 18.46 5.85 17.05
C SER A 55 18.57 5.63 15.54
N GLY A 56 19.62 6.15 14.91
CA GLY A 56 19.89 5.86 13.49
C GLY A 56 19.98 4.36 13.18
N PHE A 57 20.48 3.54 14.13
CA PHE A 57 20.47 2.09 14.00
C PHE A 57 19.04 1.52 14.07
N GLY A 58 18.24 1.94 15.05
CA GLY A 58 16.84 1.51 15.18
C GLY A 58 16.02 1.86 13.93
N LEU A 59 16.18 3.06 13.39
CA LEU A 59 15.54 3.50 12.15
C LEU A 59 16.00 2.69 10.95
N ALA A 60 17.29 2.33 10.86
CA ALA A 60 17.78 1.45 9.79
C ALA A 60 17.18 0.04 9.89
N VAL A 61 17.01 -0.50 11.11
CA VAL A 61 16.32 -1.77 11.32
C VAL A 61 14.86 -1.68 10.87
N ILE A 62 14.12 -0.64 11.26
CA ILE A 62 12.74 -0.40 10.85
C ILE A 62 12.64 -0.34 9.32
N MET A 63 13.50 0.44 8.65
CA MET A 63 13.53 0.55 7.19
C MET A 63 13.79 -0.80 6.51
N LEU A 64 14.72 -1.60 7.02
CA LEU A 64 14.99 -2.95 6.50
C LEU A 64 13.80 -3.90 6.70
N LEU A 65 13.12 -3.82 7.84
CA LEU A 65 11.91 -4.62 8.10
C LEU A 65 10.77 -4.24 7.16
N ILE A 66 10.58 -2.96 6.88
CA ILE A 66 9.62 -2.45 5.87
C ILE A 66 9.95 -3.04 4.50
N GLN A 67 11.21 -2.97 4.08
CA GLN A 67 11.65 -3.47 2.78
C GLN A 67 11.46 -4.99 2.66
N LEU A 68 11.83 -5.75 3.69
CA LEU A 68 11.63 -7.21 3.72
C LEU A 68 10.13 -7.57 3.72
N GLY A 69 9.32 -6.82 4.44
CA GLY A 69 7.88 -7.01 4.52
C GLY A 69 7.19 -6.79 3.18
N GLY A 70 7.40 -5.62 2.57
CA GLY A 70 6.79 -5.27 1.28
C GLY A 70 7.23 -6.20 0.14
N LEU A 71 8.53 -6.46 0.00
CA LEU A 71 9.04 -7.44 -0.96
C LEU A 71 8.47 -8.84 -0.70
N GLY A 72 8.42 -9.25 0.57
CA GLY A 72 7.88 -10.55 0.98
C GLY A 72 6.42 -10.73 0.60
N ILE A 73 5.58 -9.71 0.84
CA ILE A 73 4.16 -9.71 0.46
C ILE A 73 4.02 -9.83 -1.07
N MET A 74 4.74 -9.00 -1.84
CA MET A 74 4.69 -9.03 -3.30
C MET A 74 5.13 -10.38 -3.87
N ILE A 75 6.24 -10.94 -3.37
CA ILE A 75 6.77 -12.24 -3.80
C ILE A 75 5.78 -13.35 -3.46
N PHE A 76 5.31 -13.41 -2.20
CA PHE A 76 4.37 -14.45 -1.75
C PHE A 76 3.07 -14.41 -2.55
N ALA A 77 2.45 -13.25 -2.70
CA ALA A 77 1.20 -13.10 -3.44
C ALA A 77 1.37 -13.42 -4.94
N SER A 78 2.52 -13.04 -5.54
CA SER A 78 2.82 -13.37 -6.94
C SER A 78 3.02 -14.87 -7.15
N LEU A 79 3.70 -15.55 -6.22
CA LEU A 79 3.87 -17.01 -6.27
C LEU A 79 2.53 -17.74 -6.12
N VAL A 80 1.68 -17.34 -5.18
CA VAL A 80 0.33 -17.89 -5.01
C VAL A 80 -0.51 -17.69 -6.28
N GLY A 81 -0.48 -16.48 -6.84
CA GLY A 81 -1.17 -16.16 -8.11
C GLY A 81 -0.70 -17.05 -9.26
N LEU A 82 0.61 -17.28 -9.37
CA LEU A 82 1.20 -18.14 -10.40
C LEU A 82 0.79 -19.62 -10.22
N LEU A 83 0.76 -20.12 -8.99
CA LEU A 83 0.31 -21.47 -8.67
C LEU A 83 -1.17 -21.70 -9.02
N ILE A 84 -2.02 -20.72 -8.66
CA ILE A 84 -3.45 -20.76 -8.97
C ILE A 84 -3.68 -20.74 -10.49
N ALA A 85 -3.03 -19.84 -11.21
CA ALA A 85 -3.15 -19.73 -12.66
C ALA A 85 -2.75 -21.04 -13.37
N ARG A 86 -1.72 -21.73 -12.90
CA ARG A 86 -1.30 -23.05 -13.43
C ARG A 86 -2.32 -24.16 -13.15
N ARG A 87 -2.96 -24.18 -11.98
CA ARG A 87 -4.02 -25.18 -11.68
C ARG A 87 -5.22 -25.06 -12.61
N PHE A 88 -5.64 -23.84 -12.94
CA PHE A 88 -6.72 -23.63 -13.90
C PHE A 88 -6.31 -24.02 -15.33
N SER A 89 -5.07 -23.78 -15.74
CA SER A 89 -4.54 -24.18 -17.03
C SER A 89 -4.41 -25.71 -17.15
N MET A 90 -4.12 -26.43 -16.06
CA MET A 90 -4.07 -27.91 -16.08
C MET A 90 -5.44 -28.55 -16.25
N ARG A 91 -6.51 -28.02 -15.65
CA ARG A 91 -7.88 -28.51 -15.92
C ARG A 91 -8.32 -28.33 -17.38
N ALA A 92 -7.85 -27.26 -18.02
CA ALA A 92 -8.08 -27.04 -19.46
C ALA A 92 -7.16 -27.93 -20.35
N ARG A 93 -6.04 -28.43 -19.82
CA ARG A 93 -5.07 -29.29 -20.52
C ARG A 93 -5.24 -30.77 -20.28
N MET A 94 -6.11 -31.20 -19.37
CA MET A 94 -6.42 -32.65 -19.18
C MET A 94 -7.14 -33.29 -20.39
N THR A 95 -7.47 -32.47 -21.40
CA THR A 95 -7.91 -32.98 -22.74
C THR A 95 -6.73 -33.13 -23.72
N ALA A 96 -5.51 -32.73 -23.33
CA ALA A 96 -4.30 -32.96 -24.14
C ALA A 96 -3.14 -33.33 -23.19
N ALA A 97 -2.73 -34.57 -23.26
CA ALA A 97 -1.60 -35.13 -22.51
C ALA A 97 -0.32 -34.35 -22.78
N VAL A 98 0.11 -33.48 -21.86
CA VAL A 98 1.50 -32.98 -21.78
C VAL A 98 1.83 -32.60 -20.35
N GLU A 99 2.91 -33.18 -19.84
CA GLU A 99 3.71 -32.99 -18.64
C GLU A 99 3.40 -31.78 -17.76
N ALA A 100 2.97 -32.06 -16.53
CA ALA A 100 2.94 -31.12 -15.42
C ALA A 100 4.40 -30.74 -15.04
N ARG A 101 4.96 -29.70 -15.65
CA ARG A 101 6.19 -29.09 -15.15
C ARG A 101 5.89 -28.42 -13.82
N ALA A 102 6.48 -28.93 -12.74
CA ALA A 102 6.62 -28.21 -11.48
C ALA A 102 7.19 -26.80 -11.74
N LEU A 103 6.89 -25.84 -10.85
CA LEU A 103 7.52 -24.51 -10.90
C LEU A 103 9.04 -24.70 -10.99
N SER A 104 9.63 -24.28 -12.10
CA SER A 104 11.09 -24.32 -12.23
C SER A 104 11.69 -23.32 -11.24
N THR A 105 12.76 -23.71 -10.56
CA THR A 105 13.53 -22.76 -9.72
C THR A 105 13.99 -21.53 -10.49
N ARG A 106 14.14 -21.62 -11.82
CA ARG A 106 14.46 -20.52 -12.71
C ARG A 106 13.28 -19.52 -12.80
N ASP A 107 12.03 -19.99 -12.86
CA ASP A 107 10.83 -19.14 -12.92
C ASP A 107 10.68 -18.34 -11.62
N VAL A 108 10.89 -18.98 -10.46
CA VAL A 108 10.84 -18.34 -9.15
C VAL A 108 11.96 -17.30 -9.00
N LYS A 109 13.20 -17.65 -9.36
CA LYS A 109 14.35 -16.72 -9.32
C LYS A 109 14.10 -15.50 -10.23
N GLY A 110 13.57 -15.72 -11.43
CA GLY A 110 13.23 -14.65 -12.37
C GLY A 110 12.17 -13.70 -11.81
N LEU A 111 11.13 -14.25 -11.17
CA LEU A 111 10.07 -13.47 -10.52
C LEU A 111 10.63 -12.62 -9.36
N VAL A 112 11.36 -13.23 -8.44
CA VAL A 112 11.96 -12.55 -7.28
C VAL A 112 12.89 -11.43 -7.73
N ARG A 113 13.81 -11.73 -8.68
CA ARG A 113 14.69 -10.71 -9.25
C ARG A 113 13.92 -9.56 -9.89
N GLY A 114 12.83 -9.86 -10.61
CA GLY A 114 11.99 -8.85 -11.24
C GLY A 114 11.33 -7.93 -10.23
N ILE A 115 10.80 -8.48 -9.14
CA ILE A 115 10.17 -7.70 -8.05
C ILE A 115 11.22 -6.81 -7.38
N VAL A 116 12.35 -7.37 -6.95
CA VAL A 116 13.41 -6.62 -6.26
C VAL A 116 13.97 -5.49 -7.14
N LEU A 117 14.30 -5.78 -8.41
CA LEU A 117 14.84 -4.74 -9.31
C LEU A 117 13.81 -3.64 -9.59
N MET A 118 12.52 -3.97 -9.69
CA MET A 118 11.47 -2.99 -9.92
C MET A 118 11.26 -2.10 -8.69
N SER A 119 11.22 -2.70 -7.49
CA SER A 119 11.16 -1.98 -6.20
C SER A 119 12.31 -0.98 -6.10
N LEU A 120 13.55 -1.48 -6.17
CA LEU A 120 14.75 -0.63 -6.06
C LEU A 120 14.81 0.45 -7.14
N THR A 121 14.31 0.20 -8.35
CA THR A 121 14.28 1.22 -9.41
C THR A 121 13.31 2.34 -9.07
N ILE A 122 12.10 2.02 -8.59
CA ILE A 122 11.10 3.03 -8.23
C ILE A 122 11.56 3.80 -6.99
N GLU A 123 12.07 3.12 -5.97
CA GLU A 123 12.64 3.74 -4.79
C GLU A 123 13.80 4.68 -5.13
N ALA A 124 14.70 4.29 -6.03
CA ALA A 124 15.80 5.14 -6.50
C ALA A 124 15.30 6.38 -7.26
N VAL A 125 14.23 6.26 -8.05
CA VAL A 125 13.62 7.41 -8.72
C VAL A 125 13.01 8.36 -7.70
N VAL A 126 12.25 7.85 -6.73
CA VAL A 126 11.64 8.68 -5.67
C VAL A 126 12.73 9.36 -4.83
N PHE A 127 13.78 8.64 -4.46
CA PHE A 127 14.96 9.19 -3.81
C PHE A 127 15.56 10.37 -4.60
N ALA A 128 15.73 10.20 -5.92
CA ALA A 128 16.30 11.23 -6.79
C ALA A 128 15.44 12.51 -6.88
N PHE A 129 14.13 12.43 -6.60
CA PHE A 129 13.27 13.61 -6.48
C PHE A 129 13.31 14.22 -5.08
N LEU A 130 13.29 13.41 -4.02
CA LEU A 130 13.26 13.89 -2.63
C LEU A 130 14.60 14.47 -2.18
N PHE A 131 15.72 13.82 -2.53
CA PHE A 131 17.04 14.22 -2.09
C PHE A 131 17.42 15.68 -2.40
N PRO A 132 17.31 16.16 -3.67
CA PRO A 132 17.62 17.54 -3.97
C PRO A 132 16.65 18.53 -3.29
N ARG A 133 15.38 18.13 -3.08
CA ARG A 133 14.42 18.99 -2.40
C ARG A 133 14.78 19.19 -0.94
N PHE A 134 15.14 18.13 -0.22
CA PHE A 134 15.61 18.23 1.16
C PHE A 134 16.94 19.00 1.27
N LEU A 135 17.84 18.82 0.31
CA LEU A 135 19.15 19.45 0.32
C LEU A 135 19.08 20.97 0.06
N PHE A 136 18.30 21.41 -0.95
CA PHE A 136 18.36 22.78 -1.43
C PHE A 136 17.23 23.68 -0.92
N GLU A 137 16.08 23.13 -0.57
CA GLU A 137 14.92 23.91 -0.09
C GLU A 137 14.82 23.92 1.42
N TYR A 138 15.15 22.77 2.04
CA TYR A 138 15.07 22.62 3.50
C TYR A 138 16.42 22.70 4.19
N ASP A 139 17.49 23.02 3.45
CA ASP A 139 18.85 23.24 3.96
C ASP A 139 19.41 22.09 4.82
N TYR A 140 18.97 20.85 4.56
CA TYR A 140 19.52 19.70 5.26
C TYR A 140 20.95 19.42 4.83
N GLY A 141 21.78 18.96 5.77
CA GLY A 141 23.11 18.45 5.41
C GLY A 141 23.01 17.26 4.43
N ILE A 142 24.03 17.08 3.56
CA ILE A 142 24.03 16.03 2.53
C ILE A 142 23.65 14.64 3.08
N GLY A 143 24.22 14.27 4.25
CA GLY A 143 23.94 12.99 4.89
C GLY A 143 22.50 12.88 5.41
N GLU A 144 22.00 13.93 5.99
CA GLU A 144 20.64 14.03 6.50
C GLU A 144 19.61 14.00 5.36
N ALA A 145 19.81 14.83 4.32
CA ALA A 145 18.96 14.83 3.12
C ALA A 145 18.91 13.44 2.46
N ALA A 146 20.08 12.77 2.35
CA ALA A 146 20.14 11.41 1.79
C ALA A 146 19.39 10.40 2.66
N TRP A 147 19.52 10.48 3.97
CA TRP A 147 18.84 9.59 4.91
C TRP A 147 17.32 9.76 4.86
N HIS A 148 16.83 11.00 4.93
CA HIS A 148 15.40 11.31 4.83
C HIS A 148 14.82 10.88 3.48
N ALA A 149 15.50 11.19 2.37
CA ALA A 149 15.07 10.77 1.04
C ALA A 149 15.02 9.25 0.89
N LEU A 150 16.03 8.52 1.39
CA LEU A 150 16.08 7.06 1.34
C LEU A 150 14.97 6.44 2.17
N PHE A 151 14.81 6.87 3.42
CA PHE A 151 13.80 6.33 4.32
C PHE A 151 12.39 6.52 3.76
N HIS A 152 12.06 7.75 3.32
CA HIS A 152 10.72 8.04 2.78
C HIS A 152 10.48 7.40 1.41
N SER A 153 11.51 7.18 0.58
CA SER A 153 11.34 6.44 -0.69
C SER A 153 10.99 4.97 -0.44
N VAL A 154 11.66 4.32 0.51
CA VAL A 154 11.37 2.94 0.91
C VAL A 154 10.01 2.84 1.58
N SER A 155 9.72 3.72 2.56
CA SER A 155 8.46 3.72 3.28
C SER A 155 7.25 3.94 2.35
N SER A 156 7.35 4.88 1.41
CA SER A 156 6.26 5.21 0.48
C SER A 156 6.00 4.11 -0.56
N PHE A 157 7.05 3.55 -1.20
CA PHE A 157 6.85 2.48 -2.18
C PHE A 157 6.26 1.22 -1.56
N ASN A 158 6.66 0.90 -0.34
CA ASN A 158 6.12 -0.24 0.39
C ASN A 158 4.76 0.06 1.06
N ASN A 159 4.20 1.25 0.94
CA ASN A 159 2.96 1.68 1.62
C ASN A 159 3.05 1.51 3.15
N ALA A 160 4.20 1.86 3.74
CA ALA A 160 4.47 1.57 5.15
C ALA A 160 4.04 2.71 6.10
N GLY A 161 3.99 3.96 5.66
CA GLY A 161 3.52 5.10 6.45
C GLY A 161 4.44 5.57 7.58
N PHE A 162 5.58 4.93 7.78
CA PHE A 162 6.58 5.43 8.72
C PHE A 162 7.26 6.68 8.18
N ALA A 163 7.32 7.74 9.01
CA ALA A 163 8.00 9.00 8.71
C ALA A 163 9.08 9.30 9.75
N LEU A 164 10.07 10.10 9.36
CA LEU A 164 11.14 10.60 10.25
C LEU A 164 10.79 11.95 10.89
N TYR A 165 9.50 12.26 10.98
CA TYR A 165 8.95 13.48 11.59
C TYR A 165 7.86 13.10 12.58
N SER A 166 7.82 13.75 13.74
CA SER A 166 6.83 13.47 14.79
C SER A 166 5.40 13.80 14.35
N ASP A 167 5.26 14.80 13.51
CA ASP A 167 4.01 15.24 12.88
C ASP A 167 3.82 14.72 11.45
N ASN A 168 4.51 13.63 11.12
CA ASN A 168 4.47 12.96 9.81
C ASN A 168 4.89 13.92 8.67
N LEU A 169 4.09 14.10 7.62
CA LEU A 169 4.39 14.97 6.49
C LEU A 169 3.63 16.31 6.54
N ILE A 170 3.11 16.72 7.71
CA ILE A 170 2.42 18.01 7.90
C ILE A 170 3.30 19.18 7.48
N PRO A 171 4.61 19.23 7.82
CA PRO A 171 5.49 20.34 7.40
C PRO A 171 5.63 20.50 5.88
N PHE A 172 5.31 19.45 5.12
CA PHE A 172 5.45 19.42 3.66
C PHE A 172 4.11 19.41 2.92
N ALA A 173 3.01 19.70 3.61
CA ALA A 173 1.64 19.58 3.09
C ALA A 173 1.41 20.33 1.77
N ALA A 174 2.01 21.51 1.62
CA ALA A 174 1.91 22.37 0.44
C ALA A 174 3.10 22.23 -0.53
N ASP A 175 4.01 21.27 -0.31
CA ASP A 175 5.17 21.06 -1.21
C ASP A 175 4.91 19.94 -2.22
N PRO A 176 4.57 20.27 -3.49
CA PRO A 176 4.28 19.28 -4.52
C PRO A 176 5.51 18.42 -4.87
N PHE A 177 6.75 18.94 -4.67
CA PHE A 177 7.97 18.20 -4.99
C PHE A 177 8.32 17.13 -3.95
N ILE A 178 7.72 17.17 -2.76
CA ILE A 178 7.77 16.08 -1.76
C ILE A 178 6.53 15.22 -1.88
N VAL A 179 5.35 15.82 -1.90
CA VAL A 179 4.05 15.14 -1.87
C VAL A 179 3.83 14.25 -3.11
N LEU A 180 4.08 14.78 -4.31
CA LEU A 180 3.79 14.02 -5.55
C LEU A 180 4.71 12.80 -5.78
N PRO A 181 6.03 12.85 -5.54
CA PRO A 181 6.88 11.66 -5.61
C PRO A 181 6.45 10.56 -4.62
N ILE A 182 6.09 10.93 -3.38
CA ILE A 182 5.57 10.01 -2.38
C ILE A 182 4.24 9.39 -2.86
N CYS A 183 3.30 10.19 -3.35
CA CYS A 183 2.05 9.71 -3.93
C CYS A 183 2.31 8.75 -5.10
N GLY A 184 3.25 9.10 -5.98
CA GLY A 184 3.65 8.25 -7.10
C GLY A 184 4.19 6.89 -6.64
N ALA A 185 5.05 6.87 -5.62
CA ALA A 185 5.56 5.65 -5.01
C ALA A 185 4.44 4.77 -4.44
N VAL A 186 3.55 5.35 -3.63
CA VAL A 186 2.38 4.68 -3.04
C VAL A 186 1.47 4.07 -4.10
N ILE A 187 1.15 4.84 -5.16
CA ILE A 187 0.31 4.35 -6.26
C ILE A 187 0.99 3.17 -6.97
N LEU A 188 2.27 3.30 -7.32
CA LEU A 188 3.02 2.24 -8.03
C LEU A 188 3.15 0.98 -7.17
N GLY A 189 3.50 1.10 -5.89
CA GLY A 189 3.52 -0.03 -4.96
C GLY A 189 2.17 -0.72 -4.83
N GLY A 190 1.10 0.09 -4.72
CA GLY A 190 -0.28 -0.39 -4.61
C GLY A 190 -0.87 -1.01 -5.89
N LEU A 191 -0.37 -0.71 -7.10
CA LEU A 191 -0.86 -1.32 -8.34
C LEU A 191 -0.59 -2.82 -8.43
N GLY A 192 0.50 -3.27 -7.83
CA GLY A 192 0.92 -4.67 -7.81
C GLY A 192 1.83 -5.06 -8.97
N PHE A 193 2.77 -5.97 -8.65
CA PHE A 193 3.83 -6.40 -9.57
C PHE A 193 3.33 -6.89 -10.94
N PRO A 194 2.26 -7.71 -11.06
CA PRO A 194 1.79 -8.18 -12.36
C PRO A 194 1.36 -7.03 -13.29
N VAL A 195 0.74 -5.99 -12.74
CA VAL A 195 0.30 -4.81 -13.50
C VAL A 195 1.54 -4.01 -13.95
N LEU A 196 2.47 -3.75 -13.04
CA LEU A 196 3.72 -3.03 -13.36
C LEU A 196 4.55 -3.76 -14.43
N LEU A 197 4.64 -5.10 -14.33
CA LEU A 197 5.34 -5.91 -15.31
C LEU A 197 4.68 -5.83 -16.69
N GLN A 198 3.34 -5.88 -16.76
CA GLN A 198 2.63 -5.74 -18.02
C GLN A 198 2.78 -4.35 -18.60
N LEU A 199 2.67 -3.30 -17.79
CA LEU A 199 2.91 -1.93 -18.24
C LEU A 199 4.32 -1.75 -18.80
N ARG A 200 5.35 -2.28 -18.11
CA ARG A 200 6.72 -2.22 -18.62
C ARG A 200 6.89 -2.86 -19.99
N LYS A 201 6.20 -3.99 -20.26
CA LYS A 201 6.30 -4.73 -21.53
C LYS A 201 5.44 -4.15 -22.65
N GLU A 202 4.24 -3.68 -22.29
CA GLU A 202 3.17 -3.37 -23.26
C GLU A 202 2.56 -1.98 -23.05
N PHE A 203 3.31 -1.03 -22.51
CA PHE A 203 2.81 0.31 -22.19
C PHE A 203 2.11 0.99 -23.38
N ARG A 204 2.70 0.88 -24.58
CA ARG A 204 2.16 1.49 -25.81
C ARG A 204 1.05 0.67 -26.50
N LYS A 205 0.66 -0.47 -25.93
CA LYS A 205 -0.34 -1.38 -26.53
C LYS A 205 -1.51 -1.66 -25.57
N PRO A 206 -2.34 -0.64 -25.24
CA PRO A 206 -3.40 -0.78 -24.23
C PRO A 206 -4.46 -1.84 -24.58
N LEU A 207 -4.63 -2.14 -25.86
CA LEU A 207 -5.54 -3.21 -26.33
C LEU A 207 -5.07 -4.62 -25.93
N HIS A 208 -3.77 -4.81 -25.69
CA HIS A 208 -3.22 -6.10 -25.25
C HIS A 208 -3.22 -6.28 -23.74
N TRP A 209 -3.60 -5.23 -22.96
CA TRP A 209 -3.64 -5.34 -21.51
C TRP A 209 -4.66 -6.37 -21.04
N SER A 210 -4.27 -7.14 -20.04
CA SER A 210 -5.17 -8.11 -19.40
C SER A 210 -6.38 -7.40 -18.77
N MET A 211 -7.47 -8.11 -18.61
CA MET A 211 -8.65 -7.60 -17.90
C MET A 211 -8.28 -7.09 -16.50
N ASN A 212 -7.42 -7.82 -15.80
CA ASN A 212 -6.93 -7.43 -14.48
C ASN A 212 -6.21 -6.06 -14.51
N THR A 213 -5.31 -5.85 -15.45
CA THR A 213 -4.57 -4.58 -15.61
C THR A 213 -5.51 -3.42 -15.91
N ARG A 214 -6.50 -3.63 -16.80
CA ARG A 214 -7.49 -2.59 -17.13
C ARG A 214 -8.35 -2.24 -15.91
N ILE A 215 -8.87 -3.23 -15.19
CA ILE A 215 -9.65 -3.00 -13.97
C ILE A 215 -8.79 -2.25 -12.94
N MET A 216 -7.53 -2.65 -12.76
CA MET A 216 -6.65 -2.00 -11.80
C MET A 216 -6.39 -0.54 -12.15
N LEU A 217 -6.05 -0.23 -13.38
CA LEU A 217 -5.76 1.15 -13.78
C LEU A 217 -6.99 2.03 -13.71
N TRP A 218 -8.11 1.61 -14.32
CA TRP A 218 -9.36 2.38 -14.27
C TRP A 218 -9.93 2.50 -12.86
N GLY A 219 -9.95 1.40 -12.10
CA GLY A 219 -10.39 1.42 -10.71
C GLY A 219 -9.53 2.33 -9.84
N THR A 220 -8.20 2.33 -10.05
CA THR A 220 -7.29 3.26 -9.37
C THR A 220 -7.62 4.71 -9.69
N VAL A 221 -7.76 5.06 -10.97
CA VAL A 221 -8.07 6.44 -11.38
C VAL A 221 -9.42 6.89 -10.82
N VAL A 222 -10.46 6.05 -10.94
CA VAL A 222 -11.80 6.38 -10.43
C VAL A 222 -11.79 6.59 -8.91
N LEU A 223 -11.16 5.71 -8.15
CA LEU A 223 -11.09 5.83 -6.69
C LEU A 223 -10.25 7.05 -6.25
N LEU A 224 -9.14 7.34 -6.94
CA LEU A 224 -8.33 8.53 -6.64
C LEU A 224 -9.09 9.81 -6.95
N VAL A 225 -9.74 9.91 -8.11
CA VAL A 225 -10.53 11.11 -8.46
C VAL A 225 -11.71 11.28 -7.50
N ALA A 226 -12.48 10.22 -7.26
CA ALA A 226 -13.61 10.27 -6.34
C ALA A 226 -13.18 10.62 -4.91
N GLY A 227 -12.09 10.00 -4.42
CA GLY A 227 -11.54 10.30 -3.09
C GLY A 227 -11.00 11.72 -2.99
N THR A 228 -10.28 12.20 -4.01
CA THR A 228 -9.79 13.59 -4.04
C THR A 228 -10.94 14.59 -3.99
N VAL A 229 -11.95 14.41 -4.84
CA VAL A 229 -13.12 15.30 -4.86
C VAL A 229 -13.87 15.26 -3.52
N TYR A 230 -14.10 14.06 -3.00
CA TYR A 230 -14.81 13.86 -1.73
C TYR A 230 -14.10 14.56 -0.56
N ILE A 231 -12.81 14.22 -0.34
CA ILE A 231 -12.03 14.76 0.79
C ILE A 231 -11.85 16.27 0.64
N THR A 232 -11.48 16.75 -0.56
CA THR A 232 -11.30 18.18 -0.80
C THR A 232 -12.60 18.96 -0.58
N ALA A 233 -13.75 18.44 -1.02
CA ALA A 233 -15.03 19.11 -0.87
C ALA A 233 -15.47 19.24 0.59
N LEU A 234 -15.29 18.18 1.40
CA LEU A 234 -15.65 18.20 2.81
C LEU A 234 -14.71 19.07 3.65
N GLU A 235 -13.42 18.99 3.39
CA GLU A 235 -12.41 19.74 4.15
C GLU A 235 -12.16 21.16 3.63
N TRP A 236 -12.82 21.58 2.55
CA TRP A 236 -12.55 22.85 1.87
C TRP A 236 -12.56 24.07 2.78
N SER A 237 -13.52 24.13 3.70
CA SER A 237 -13.73 25.23 4.62
C SER A 237 -13.37 24.88 6.08
N ASN A 238 -12.72 23.74 6.32
CA ASN A 238 -12.30 23.37 7.66
C ASN A 238 -11.01 24.12 8.03
N ASP A 239 -11.11 25.16 8.83
CA ASP A 239 -9.98 25.99 9.24
C ASP A 239 -8.94 25.26 10.10
N ARG A 240 -9.26 24.05 10.59
CA ARG A 240 -8.32 23.21 11.34
C ARG A 240 -7.46 22.33 10.44
N THR A 241 -7.85 22.16 9.17
CA THR A 241 -7.17 21.33 8.18
C THR A 241 -6.85 22.10 6.91
N PHE A 242 -7.71 22.09 5.90
CA PHE A 242 -7.46 22.65 4.58
C PHE A 242 -7.76 24.15 4.48
N GLY A 243 -8.69 24.68 5.30
CA GLY A 243 -9.24 26.03 5.16
C GLY A 243 -8.24 27.18 5.24
N THR A 244 -7.10 26.97 5.91
CA THR A 244 -6.02 27.96 6.02
C THR A 244 -5.09 28.02 4.80
N TYR A 245 -5.16 27.05 3.90
CA TYR A 245 -4.28 26.94 2.74
C TYR A 245 -4.89 27.54 1.46
N PRO A 246 -4.07 27.96 0.50
CA PRO A 246 -4.54 28.38 -0.83
C PRO A 246 -5.32 27.27 -1.56
N PRO A 247 -6.22 27.60 -2.50
CA PRO A 247 -7.05 26.60 -3.20
C PRO A 247 -6.27 25.50 -3.91
N ALA A 248 -5.11 25.81 -4.49
CA ALA A 248 -4.25 24.83 -5.14
C ALA A 248 -3.71 23.78 -4.15
N ASP A 249 -3.29 24.24 -2.97
CA ASP A 249 -2.73 23.35 -1.93
C ASP A 249 -3.83 22.49 -1.30
N ARG A 250 -5.07 23.00 -1.16
CA ARG A 250 -6.23 22.19 -0.71
C ARG A 250 -6.49 21.01 -1.64
N ILE A 251 -6.38 21.23 -2.97
CA ILE A 251 -6.54 20.15 -3.96
C ILE A 251 -5.38 19.15 -3.85
N LEU A 252 -4.15 19.63 -3.68
CA LEU A 252 -2.98 18.78 -3.50
C LEU A 252 -3.11 17.91 -2.24
N MET A 253 -3.55 18.49 -1.12
CA MET A 253 -3.81 17.78 0.14
C MET A 253 -4.93 16.75 -0.02
N GLY A 254 -6.03 17.09 -0.66
CA GLY A 254 -7.12 16.17 -0.95
C GLY A 254 -6.68 15.00 -1.82
N PHE A 255 -5.85 15.26 -2.84
CA PHE A 255 -5.23 14.20 -3.65
C PHE A 255 -4.28 13.35 -2.80
N PHE A 256 -3.43 13.97 -1.98
CA PHE A 256 -2.53 13.25 -1.08
C PHE A 256 -3.31 12.29 -0.17
N HIS A 257 -4.32 12.78 0.55
CA HIS A 257 -5.12 11.94 1.44
C HIS A 257 -5.88 10.84 0.69
N ALA A 258 -6.41 11.12 -0.52
CA ALA A 258 -7.02 10.08 -1.35
C ALA A 258 -6.01 8.97 -1.77
N VAL A 259 -4.73 9.32 -1.95
CA VAL A 259 -3.67 8.34 -2.18
C VAL A 259 -3.35 7.57 -0.90
N GLN A 260 -3.27 8.26 0.25
CA GLN A 260 -2.91 7.64 1.53
C GLN A 260 -3.97 6.64 2.03
N THR A 261 -5.27 6.86 1.71
CA THR A 261 -6.34 5.87 2.00
C THR A 261 -6.13 4.52 1.31
N ARG A 262 -5.15 4.39 0.40
CA ARG A 262 -4.72 3.08 -0.12
C ARG A 262 -3.81 2.32 0.84
N THR A 263 -4.03 2.51 2.15
CA THR A 263 -3.29 1.87 3.23
C THR A 263 -1.80 2.23 3.25
N ALA A 264 -1.46 3.49 2.93
CA ALA A 264 -0.07 3.94 2.96
C ALA A 264 0.34 4.61 4.28
N GLY A 265 -0.59 5.28 4.98
CA GLY A 265 -0.42 5.70 6.37
C GLY A 265 0.23 7.07 6.60
N PHE A 266 0.65 7.81 5.56
CA PHE A 266 1.14 9.18 5.74
C PHE A 266 -0.02 10.17 5.87
N ASN A 267 0.22 11.28 6.58
CA ASN A 267 -0.71 12.41 6.69
C ASN A 267 0.00 13.74 6.47
N SER A 268 -0.70 14.69 5.85
CA SER A 268 -0.24 16.06 5.60
C SER A 268 -1.03 17.10 6.39
N VAL A 269 -2.01 16.67 7.17
CA VAL A 269 -2.72 17.46 8.18
C VAL A 269 -3.02 16.58 9.38
N ASP A 270 -3.40 17.17 10.49
CA ASP A 270 -3.88 16.41 11.64
C ASP A 270 -5.23 15.75 11.31
N ILE A 271 -5.20 14.43 11.10
CA ILE A 271 -6.40 13.64 10.77
C ILE A 271 -7.46 13.77 11.87
N GLY A 272 -7.04 13.92 13.13
CA GLY A 272 -7.95 14.08 14.27
C GLY A 272 -8.78 15.37 14.23
N GLN A 273 -8.44 16.32 13.35
CA GLN A 273 -9.17 17.58 13.15
C GLN A 273 -10.05 17.59 11.90
N MET A 274 -10.07 16.49 11.13
CA MET A 274 -10.97 16.35 9.99
C MET A 274 -12.41 16.11 10.44
N HIS A 275 -13.38 16.38 9.55
CA HIS A 275 -14.80 16.10 9.79
C HIS A 275 -15.06 14.59 9.88
N ASP A 276 -16.04 14.18 10.70
CA ASP A 276 -16.43 12.79 10.89
C ASP A 276 -16.86 12.11 9.57
N GLU A 277 -17.51 12.88 8.69
CA GLU A 277 -17.91 12.43 7.36
C GLU A 277 -16.70 12.13 6.49
N THR A 278 -15.62 12.92 6.64
CA THR A 278 -14.34 12.67 5.93
C THR A 278 -13.73 11.35 6.39
N TRP A 279 -13.70 11.08 7.70
CA TRP A 279 -13.21 9.81 8.24
C TRP A 279 -13.98 8.62 7.69
N LEU A 280 -15.32 8.69 7.73
CA LEU A 280 -16.16 7.61 7.20
C LEU A 280 -15.84 7.30 5.73
N GLY A 281 -15.68 8.34 4.90
CA GLY A 281 -15.32 8.17 3.49
C GLY A 281 -13.91 7.61 3.31
N MET A 282 -12.94 8.04 4.13
CA MET A 282 -11.59 7.51 4.15
C MET A 282 -11.58 6.02 4.53
N ASP A 283 -12.37 5.60 5.53
CA ASP A 283 -12.50 4.19 5.93
C ASP A 283 -13.04 3.32 4.80
N VAL A 284 -14.05 3.81 4.06
CA VAL A 284 -14.56 3.12 2.87
C VAL A 284 -13.48 2.97 1.80
N LEU A 285 -12.69 4.03 1.55
CA LEU A 285 -11.59 4.00 0.60
C LEU A 285 -10.45 3.07 1.07
N MET A 286 -10.13 3.04 2.38
CA MET A 286 -9.14 2.12 2.97
C MET A 286 -9.59 0.66 2.88
N PHE A 287 -10.89 0.39 3.05
CA PHE A 287 -11.43 -0.95 2.84
C PHE A 287 -11.23 -1.43 1.40
N ILE A 288 -11.32 -0.52 0.39
CA ILE A 288 -11.03 -0.79 -1.02
C ILE A 288 -9.54 -0.51 -1.29
N GLY A 289 -8.66 -1.40 -0.87
CA GLY A 289 -7.22 -1.21 -0.97
C GLY A 289 -6.65 -1.23 -2.40
N GLY A 290 -5.45 -1.79 -2.56
CA GLY A 290 -4.73 -1.79 -3.85
C GLY A 290 -4.98 -3.01 -4.73
N GLY A 291 -3.99 -3.30 -5.59
CA GLY A 291 -4.00 -4.42 -6.52
C GLY A 291 -3.53 -5.74 -5.92
N PRO A 292 -3.84 -6.85 -6.60
CA PRO A 292 -3.27 -8.15 -6.25
C PRO A 292 -1.73 -8.13 -6.38
N ALA A 293 -1.04 -8.71 -5.40
CA ALA A 293 0.41 -8.71 -5.32
C ALA A 293 1.06 -7.31 -5.33
N GLY A 294 0.36 -6.33 -4.78
CA GLY A 294 0.89 -5.02 -4.40
C GLY A 294 1.13 -4.94 -2.90
N THR A 295 1.71 -3.83 -2.45
CA THR A 295 2.01 -3.54 -1.05
C THR A 295 0.79 -3.05 -0.26
N ALA A 296 -0.23 -2.50 -0.91
CA ALA A 296 -1.45 -2.03 -0.27
C ALA A 296 -2.30 -3.16 0.31
N GLY A 297 -2.90 -2.92 1.47
CA GLY A 297 -3.83 -3.81 2.17
C GLY A 297 -5.25 -3.83 1.59
N GLY A 298 -6.27 -4.03 2.42
CA GLY A 298 -7.69 -4.02 2.08
C GLY A 298 -8.14 -5.12 1.12
N ILE A 299 -9.44 -5.10 0.73
CA ILE A 299 -9.93 -5.90 -0.39
C ILE A 299 -9.33 -5.35 -1.68
N LYS A 300 -9.03 -6.23 -2.62
CA LYS A 300 -8.37 -5.75 -3.84
C LYS A 300 -9.36 -5.01 -4.75
N VAL A 301 -8.89 -3.94 -5.40
CA VAL A 301 -9.70 -3.15 -6.37
C VAL A 301 -10.38 -4.06 -7.40
N THR A 302 -9.71 -5.14 -7.82
CA THR A 302 -10.30 -6.13 -8.73
C THR A 302 -11.48 -6.88 -8.12
N THR A 303 -11.43 -7.20 -6.82
CA THR A 303 -12.53 -7.83 -6.09
C THR A 303 -13.71 -6.87 -5.96
N PHE A 304 -13.45 -5.63 -5.58
CA PHE A 304 -14.46 -4.57 -5.50
C PHE A 304 -15.13 -4.34 -6.87
N ALA A 305 -14.33 -4.22 -7.94
CA ALA A 305 -14.86 -4.05 -9.29
C ALA A 305 -15.75 -5.22 -9.72
N VAL A 306 -15.36 -6.46 -9.42
CA VAL A 306 -16.20 -7.64 -9.70
C VAL A 306 -17.55 -7.53 -9.00
N LEU A 307 -17.57 -7.15 -7.72
CA LEU A 307 -18.84 -6.97 -6.98
C LEU A 307 -19.69 -5.84 -7.55
N PHE A 308 -19.05 -4.72 -7.88
CA PHE A 308 -19.74 -3.59 -8.52
C PHE A 308 -20.41 -4.02 -9.84
N PHE A 309 -19.70 -4.76 -10.69
CA PHE A 309 -20.25 -5.26 -11.95
C PHE A 309 -21.35 -6.33 -11.74
N ILE A 310 -21.23 -7.16 -10.70
CA ILE A 310 -22.32 -8.11 -10.34
C ILE A 310 -23.58 -7.31 -9.97
N MET A 311 -23.46 -6.37 -9.04
CA MET A 311 -24.56 -5.50 -8.62
C MET A 311 -25.19 -4.77 -9.81
N TRP A 312 -24.35 -4.17 -10.67
CA TRP A 312 -24.80 -3.44 -11.85
C TRP A 312 -25.58 -4.32 -12.84
N THR A 313 -25.09 -5.55 -13.06
CA THR A 313 -25.72 -6.54 -13.95
C THR A 313 -27.08 -7.00 -13.40
N GLU A 314 -27.16 -7.27 -12.08
CA GLU A 314 -28.42 -7.62 -11.41
C GLU A 314 -29.46 -6.48 -11.50
N LEU A 315 -29.03 -5.23 -11.25
CA LEU A 315 -29.93 -4.06 -11.39
C LEU A 315 -30.46 -3.87 -12.81
N ARG A 316 -29.72 -4.35 -13.83
CA ARG A 316 -30.15 -4.31 -15.23
C ARG A 316 -30.93 -5.54 -15.67
N GLY A 317 -31.07 -6.57 -14.85
CA GLY A 317 -31.73 -7.82 -15.19
C GLY A 317 -30.98 -8.67 -16.24
N GLU A 318 -29.65 -8.47 -16.38
CA GLU A 318 -28.85 -9.20 -17.35
C GLU A 318 -28.48 -10.59 -16.80
N ALA A 319 -28.57 -11.63 -17.63
CA ALA A 319 -28.33 -13.02 -17.22
C ALA A 319 -26.84 -13.36 -16.96
N ALA A 320 -25.90 -12.50 -17.35
CA ALA A 320 -24.47 -12.79 -17.24
C ALA A 320 -23.64 -11.53 -17.02
N VAL A 321 -22.72 -11.61 -16.07
CA VAL A 321 -21.76 -10.51 -15.78
C VAL A 321 -20.67 -10.49 -16.83
N ASN A 322 -20.60 -9.40 -17.59
CA ASN A 322 -19.58 -9.17 -18.61
C ASN A 322 -18.71 -7.97 -18.22
N ILE A 323 -17.38 -8.16 -18.18
CA ILE A 323 -16.42 -7.10 -17.94
C ILE A 323 -15.46 -7.03 -19.13
N PHE A 324 -15.38 -5.88 -19.79
CA PHE A 324 -14.56 -5.67 -20.99
C PHE A 324 -14.75 -6.78 -22.05
N GLY A 325 -16.00 -7.18 -22.29
CA GLY A 325 -16.35 -8.22 -23.28
C GLY A 325 -16.04 -9.66 -22.86
N LYS A 326 -15.61 -9.90 -21.62
CA LYS A 326 -15.37 -11.26 -21.09
C LYS A 326 -16.41 -11.62 -20.04
N ARG A 327 -17.05 -12.77 -20.21
CA ARG A 327 -18.01 -13.33 -19.26
C ARG A 327 -17.28 -13.85 -18.01
N LEU A 328 -17.72 -13.40 -16.84
CA LEU A 328 -17.22 -13.89 -15.55
C LEU A 328 -17.86 -15.23 -15.18
N SER A 329 -17.05 -16.14 -14.63
CA SER A 329 -17.56 -17.41 -14.12
C SER A 329 -18.26 -17.25 -12.77
N ARG A 330 -19.28 -18.08 -12.49
CA ARG A 330 -19.96 -18.10 -11.17
C ARG A 330 -19.00 -18.39 -10.00
N ALA A 331 -17.89 -19.08 -10.26
CA ALA A 331 -16.88 -19.34 -9.23
C ALA A 331 -16.21 -18.04 -8.77
N VAL A 332 -15.89 -17.12 -9.69
CA VAL A 332 -15.29 -15.81 -9.37
C VAL A 332 -16.30 -14.97 -8.57
N HIS A 333 -17.60 -15.01 -8.92
CA HIS A 333 -18.62 -14.29 -8.15
C HIS A 333 -18.66 -14.75 -6.69
N ARG A 334 -18.77 -16.07 -6.45
CA ARG A 334 -18.79 -16.62 -5.09
C ARG A 334 -17.52 -16.28 -4.33
N GLN A 335 -16.36 -16.37 -4.96
CA GLN A 335 -15.07 -16.05 -4.34
C GLN A 335 -15.02 -14.57 -3.94
N ALA A 336 -15.45 -13.64 -4.79
CA ALA A 336 -15.46 -12.21 -4.49
C ALA A 336 -16.37 -11.90 -3.28
N ILE A 337 -17.59 -12.45 -3.26
CA ILE A 337 -18.53 -12.30 -2.14
C ILE A 337 -17.94 -12.87 -0.85
N THR A 338 -17.36 -14.08 -0.89
CA THR A 338 -16.74 -14.70 0.29
C THR A 338 -15.61 -13.85 0.86
N VAL A 339 -14.72 -13.33 0.01
CA VAL A 339 -13.60 -12.49 0.44
C VAL A 339 -14.10 -11.23 1.15
N VAL A 340 -15.12 -10.57 0.60
CA VAL A 340 -15.65 -9.34 1.19
C VAL A 340 -16.38 -9.61 2.51
N LEU A 341 -17.19 -10.67 2.59
CA LEU A 341 -17.88 -11.02 3.84
C LEU A 341 -16.88 -11.37 4.97
N VAL A 342 -15.82 -12.12 4.64
CA VAL A 342 -14.78 -12.45 5.62
C VAL A 342 -14.01 -11.20 6.03
N ALA A 343 -13.64 -10.32 5.09
CA ALA A 343 -12.94 -9.08 5.39
C ALA A 343 -13.81 -8.15 6.27
N LEU A 344 -15.09 -7.98 5.93
CA LEU A 344 -16.03 -7.18 6.72
C LEU A 344 -16.20 -7.75 8.12
N GLY A 345 -16.36 -9.08 8.23
CA GLY A 345 -16.45 -9.76 9.53
C GLY A 345 -15.19 -9.55 10.38
N ALA A 346 -14.00 -9.61 9.78
CA ALA A 346 -12.75 -9.35 10.49
C ALA A 346 -12.64 -7.90 10.99
N VAL A 347 -12.99 -6.92 10.14
CA VAL A 347 -13.00 -5.51 10.51
C VAL A 347 -13.99 -5.24 11.64
N MET A 348 -15.24 -5.72 11.53
CA MET A 348 -16.26 -5.55 12.56
C MET A 348 -15.85 -6.19 13.89
N THR A 349 -15.26 -7.39 13.85
CA THR A 349 -14.75 -8.07 15.06
C THR A 349 -13.63 -7.24 15.69
N GLY A 350 -12.71 -6.71 14.89
CA GLY A 350 -11.63 -5.85 15.38
C GLY A 350 -12.15 -4.58 16.04
N ILE A 351 -13.08 -3.88 15.40
CA ILE A 351 -13.71 -2.66 15.95
C ILE A 351 -14.41 -2.96 17.28
N ILE A 352 -15.26 -3.99 17.32
CA ILE A 352 -15.99 -4.36 18.54
C ILE A 352 -15.01 -4.71 19.68
N THR A 353 -13.96 -5.48 19.38
CA THR A 353 -12.93 -5.84 20.37
C THR A 353 -12.24 -4.60 20.93
N LEU A 354 -11.83 -3.68 20.07
CA LEU A 354 -11.19 -2.42 20.50
C LEU A 354 -12.16 -1.58 21.35
N MET A 355 -13.41 -1.43 20.93
CA MET A 355 -14.42 -0.68 21.70
C MET A 355 -14.65 -1.27 23.11
N ILE A 356 -14.63 -2.61 23.23
CA ILE A 356 -14.76 -3.27 24.55
C ILE A 356 -13.50 -3.04 25.41
N MET A 357 -12.32 -2.94 24.80
CA MET A 357 -11.07 -2.76 25.55
C MET A 357 -10.80 -1.30 25.94
N THR A 358 -11.38 -0.33 25.24
CA THR A 358 -11.14 1.12 25.45
C THR A 358 -12.30 1.85 26.14
N GLY A 359 -13.47 1.25 26.22
CA GLY A 359 -14.65 1.77 26.95
C GLY A 359 -14.73 1.19 28.34
#